data_3aadeb9d3c30e02d77a6484f834df554
#
_entry.id   3aadeb9d3c30e02d77a6484f834df554
#
_cell.length_a   1.000
_cell.length_b   1.000
_cell.length_c   1.000
_cell.angle_alpha   90.00
_cell.angle_beta   90.00
_cell.angle_gamma   90.00
#
_symmetry.space_group_name_H-M   'P 1'
#
loop_
_entity.id
_entity.type
_entity.pdbx_description
1 polymer ?
#
loop_
_entity_poly.entity_id
_entity_poly.type
_entity_poly.pdbx_seq_one_letter_code
_entity_poly.pdbx_strand_id
1 'polypeptide(L)' 'MKFFNSEKGYGFISREGGEDVFVHYSNIEGSGYRSLEEGQAVEFDVAPGRKGEEAQNVKVI' A
#
# COMPACT_ATOMS: atom_id res chain seq x y z
N MET A 1 7.50 0.64 1.64
CA MET A 1 6.37 0.58 2.60
C MET A 1 6.76 1.28 3.89
N LYS A 2 6.04 2.29 4.25
CA LYS A 2 6.33 3.06 5.47
C LYS A 2 5.81 2.34 6.71
N PHE A 3 4.55 1.95 6.69
CA PHE A 3 4.01 1.05 7.70
C PHE A 3 2.73 0.41 7.19
N PHE A 4 2.37 -0.70 7.81
CA PHE A 4 1.12 -1.38 7.49
C PHE A 4 0.53 -1.99 8.74
N ASN A 5 -0.76 -1.73 8.97
CA ASN A 5 -1.48 -2.26 10.12
C ASN A 5 -2.36 -3.42 9.67
N SER A 6 -1.91 -4.63 9.92
CA SER A 6 -2.63 -5.82 9.47
C SER A 6 -3.96 -6.05 10.17
N GLU A 7 -4.13 -5.52 11.38
CA GLU A 7 -5.40 -5.63 12.08
C GLU A 7 -6.47 -4.77 11.46
N LYS A 8 -6.11 -3.55 11.09
CA LYS A 8 -7.04 -2.61 10.48
C LYS A 8 -7.09 -2.74 8.97
N GLY A 9 -6.10 -3.38 8.39
CA GLY A 9 -6.06 -3.65 6.96
C GLY A 9 -5.67 -2.48 6.08
N TYR A 10 -4.85 -1.56 6.59
CA TYR A 10 -4.38 -0.45 5.78
C TYR A 10 -2.98 0.00 6.22
N GLY A 11 -2.36 0.80 5.38
CA GLY A 11 -1.07 1.36 5.68
C GLY A 11 -0.73 2.49 4.72
N PHE A 12 0.53 2.89 4.75
CA PHE A 12 1.02 3.97 3.88
C PHE A 12 2.32 3.55 3.23
N ILE A 13 2.47 3.93 1.98
CA ILE A 13 3.67 3.68 1.20
C ILE A 13 4.38 5.02 1.00
N SER A 14 5.64 5.10 1.42
CA SER A 14 6.48 6.25 1.13
C SER A 14 6.87 6.22 -0.34
N ARG A 15 6.83 7.38 -0.99
CA ARG A 15 7.31 7.48 -2.36
C ARG A 15 8.27 8.64 -2.49
N GLU A 16 9.20 8.48 -3.42
CA GLU A 16 10.22 9.46 -3.68
C GLU A 16 9.63 10.72 -4.31
N GLY A 17 9.93 11.85 -3.73
CA GLY A 17 9.49 13.13 -4.28
C GLY A 17 8.03 13.45 -4.11
N GLY A 18 7.30 12.70 -3.28
CA GLY A 18 5.88 12.92 -3.09
C GLY A 18 5.41 12.56 -1.69
N GLU A 19 4.12 12.76 -1.47
CA GLU A 19 3.50 12.42 -0.19
C GLU A 19 3.26 10.91 -0.10
N ASP A 20 3.07 10.44 1.13
CA ASP A 20 2.75 9.03 1.37
C ASP A 20 1.43 8.68 0.71
N VAL A 21 1.34 7.47 0.21
CA VAL A 21 0.15 6.98 -0.49
C VAL A 21 -0.54 5.96 0.40
N PHE A 22 -1.84 6.15 0.60
CA PHE A 22 -2.66 5.22 1.37
C PHE A 22 -2.82 3.90 0.61
N VAL A 23 -2.75 2.79 1.34
CA VAL A 23 -2.98 1.47 0.75
C VAL A 23 -3.92 0.67 1.66
N HIS A 24 -4.94 0.06 1.05
CA HIS A 24 -5.86 -0.82 1.74
C HIS A 24 -5.56 -2.26 1.34
N TYR A 25 -5.77 -3.21 2.26
CA TYR A 25 -5.41 -4.61 2.01
C TYR A 25 -6.07 -5.18 0.74
N SER A 26 -7.26 -4.68 0.40
CA SER A 26 -7.97 -5.15 -0.79
C SER A 26 -7.26 -4.77 -2.08
N ASN A 27 -6.35 -3.82 -2.03
CA ASN A 27 -5.58 -3.38 -3.19
C ASN A 27 -4.22 -4.05 -3.28
N ILE A 28 -3.91 -4.96 -2.37
CA ILE A 28 -2.67 -5.72 -2.39
C ILE A 28 -2.89 -7.00 -3.17
N GLU A 29 -2.12 -7.20 -4.23
CA GLU A 29 -2.21 -8.40 -5.03
C GLU A 29 -1.51 -9.56 -4.34
N GLY A 30 -2.02 -10.75 -4.58
CA GLY A 30 -1.47 -11.97 -4.03
C GLY A 30 -2.57 -12.87 -3.55
N SER A 31 -2.27 -14.15 -3.44
CA SER A 31 -3.19 -15.13 -2.90
C SER A 31 -2.85 -15.38 -1.44
N GLY A 32 -3.84 -15.40 -0.59
CA GLY A 32 -3.66 -15.69 0.82
C GLY A 32 -3.41 -14.44 1.65
N TYR A 33 -2.31 -14.41 2.34
CA TYR A 33 -2.02 -13.38 3.32
C TYR A 33 -1.67 -12.04 2.68
N ARG A 34 -2.45 -11.02 2.99
CA ARG A 34 -2.31 -9.70 2.40
C ARG A 34 -1.79 -8.69 3.40
N SER A 35 -0.58 -8.88 3.85
CA SER A 35 0.06 -7.91 4.71
C SER A 35 1.43 -7.55 4.17
N LEU A 36 1.87 -6.36 4.52
CA LEU A 36 3.15 -5.84 4.09
C LEU A 36 3.96 -5.46 5.32
N GLU A 37 5.26 -5.54 5.21
CA GLU A 37 6.14 -5.19 6.30
C GLU A 37 6.79 -3.84 6.07
N GLU A 38 7.12 -3.17 7.16
CA GLU A 38 7.83 -1.90 7.11
C GLU A 38 9.16 -2.07 6.39
N GLY A 39 9.44 -1.15 5.49
CA GLY A 39 10.66 -1.19 4.71
C GLY A 39 10.62 -2.07 3.48
N GLN A 40 9.54 -2.82 3.28
CA GLN A 40 9.40 -3.72 2.16
C GLN A 40 9.24 -2.95 0.84
N ALA A 41 9.90 -3.42 -0.21
CA ALA A 41 9.78 -2.82 -1.53
C ALA A 41 8.52 -3.33 -2.23
N VAL A 42 7.73 -2.40 -2.76
CA VAL A 42 6.48 -2.75 -3.43
C VAL A 42 6.35 -1.98 -4.73
N GLU A 43 5.57 -2.53 -5.63
CA GLU A 43 5.21 -1.92 -6.89
C GLU A 43 3.71 -1.65 -6.84
N PHE A 44 3.27 -0.50 -7.30
CA PHE A 44 1.86 -0.13 -7.20
C PHE A 44 1.49 0.94 -8.21
N ASP A 45 0.18 1.09 -8.45
CA ASP A 45 -0.38 2.19 -9.24
C ASP A 45 -1.03 3.18 -8.30
N VAL A 46 -1.03 4.45 -8.67
CA VAL A 46 -1.68 5.49 -7.89
C VAL A 46 -2.97 5.90 -8.58
N ALA A 47 -4.05 5.93 -7.81
CA ALA A 47 -5.36 6.30 -8.32
C ALA A 47 -6.11 7.15 -7.30
N PRO A 48 -7.08 7.96 -7.73
CA PRO A 48 -7.89 8.72 -6.78
C PRO A 48 -8.70 7.80 -5.89
N GLY A 49 -8.68 8.07 -4.60
CA GLY A 49 -9.45 7.32 -3.63
C GLY A 49 -10.33 8.25 -2.81
N ARG A 50 -10.96 7.71 -1.78
CA ARG A 50 -11.88 8.49 -0.93
C ARG A 50 -11.21 9.59 -0.14
N LYS A 51 -9.99 9.37 0.26
CA LYS A 51 -9.23 10.31 1.09
C LYS A 51 -8.09 10.98 0.33
N GLY A 52 -8.10 10.89 -0.98
CA GLY A 52 -7.02 11.38 -1.81
C GLY A 52 -6.43 10.24 -2.62
N GLU A 53 -5.16 10.33 -2.94
CA GLU A 53 -4.51 9.29 -3.73
C GLU A 53 -4.34 8.02 -2.92
N GLU A 54 -4.57 6.89 -3.56
CA GLU A 54 -4.35 5.60 -2.93
C GLU A 54 -3.62 4.65 -3.88
N ALA A 55 -2.91 3.69 -3.30
CA ALA A 55 -2.19 2.69 -4.07
C ALA A 55 -3.14 1.56 -4.46
N GLN A 56 -3.03 1.11 -5.71
CA GLN A 56 -3.81 0.01 -6.23
C GLN A 56 -2.87 -0.99 -6.90
N ASN A 57 -3.31 -2.22 -7.02
CA ASN A 57 -2.52 -3.29 -7.65
C ASN A 57 -1.14 -3.42 -7.00
N VAL A 58 -1.12 -3.32 -5.69
CA VAL A 58 0.13 -3.35 -4.92
C VAL A 58 0.67 -4.78 -4.88
N LYS A 59 1.93 -4.94 -5.20
CA LYS A 59 2.58 -6.23 -5.10
C LYS A 59 4.02 -6.08 -4.66
N VAL A 60 4.52 -7.08 -3.99
CA VAL A 60 5.90 -7.11 -3.51
C VAL A 60 6.84 -7.37 -4.68
N ILE A 61 7.87 -6.58 -4.75
CA ILE A 61 8.89 -6.75 -5.79
C ILE A 61 9.88 -7.83 -5.39
#